data_17640046991e8a438ede9d98f24cedbb
#
_entry.id   17640046991e8a438ede9d98f24cedbb
#
_cell.length_a   1.000
_cell.length_b   1.000
_cell.length_c   1.000
_cell.angle_alpha   90.00
_cell.angle_beta   90.00
_cell.angle_gamma   90.00
#
_symmetry.space_group_name_H-M   'P 1'
#
loop_
_entity.id
_entity.type
_entity.pdbx_description
1 polymer ?
#
loop_
_entity_poly.entity_id
_entity_poly.type
_entity_poly.pdbx_seq_one_letter_code
_entity_poly.pdbx_strand_id
1 'polypeptide(L)'
;MILGKAQLVSSLSQISPDAAVREASVAAETKYDQFSIDQSMRHDIYSVITSYIAKTDLDSLDAEDARLLRKMERSFRRNGLHLSEEKRNEFKELRKRLSEVCIEFNKNWARESSSKFTNIAFYFI
;
A
#
# COMPACT_ATOMS: atom_id res chain seq x y z
N MET A 1 -1.30 6.86 -13.48
CA MET A 1 -0.73 5.84 -14.41
C MET A 1 0.11 4.75 -13.74
N ILE A 2 0.82 5.01 -12.65
CA ILE A 2 1.64 4.01 -11.92
C ILE A 2 0.76 2.99 -11.18
N LEU A 3 -0.31 3.42 -10.51
CA LEU A 3 -1.23 2.57 -9.75
C LEU A 3 -1.87 1.45 -10.59
N GLY A 4 -2.28 1.74 -11.85
CA GLY A 4 -2.87 0.72 -12.72
C GLY A 4 -1.88 -0.39 -13.12
N LYS A 5 -0.60 -0.05 -13.30
CA LYS A 5 0.44 -1.04 -13.60
C LYS A 5 0.77 -1.92 -12.40
N ALA A 6 0.81 -1.35 -11.20
CA ALA A 6 1.03 -2.11 -9.97
C ALA A 6 -0.09 -3.13 -9.74
N GLN A 7 -1.35 -2.74 -9.98
CA GLN A 7 -2.50 -3.64 -9.86
C GLN A 7 -2.45 -4.81 -10.84
N LEU A 8 -2.03 -4.58 -12.09
CA LEU A 8 -1.86 -5.65 -13.07
C LEU A 8 -0.76 -6.64 -12.65
N VAL A 9 0.36 -6.12 -12.15
CA VAL A 9 1.45 -6.98 -11.66
C VAL A 9 0.97 -7.82 -10.47
N SER A 10 0.30 -7.23 -9.50
CA SER A 10 -0.21 -7.96 -8.33
C SER A 10 -1.20 -9.07 -8.70
N SER A 11 -2.06 -8.86 -9.70
CA SER A 11 -3.02 -9.89 -10.13
C SER A 11 -2.36 -11.14 -10.73
N LEU A 12 -1.19 -11.02 -11.34
CA LEU A 12 -0.47 -12.17 -11.90
C LEU A 12 -0.03 -13.19 -10.85
N SER A 13 0.18 -12.76 -9.61
CA SER A 13 0.49 -13.67 -8.50
C SER A 13 -0.64 -14.67 -8.20
N GLN A 14 -1.88 -14.29 -8.56
CA GLN A 14 -3.08 -15.08 -8.27
C GLN A 14 -3.56 -15.91 -9.47
N ILE A 15 -3.40 -15.38 -10.70
CA ILE A 15 -4.02 -15.97 -11.90
C ILE A 15 -3.05 -16.69 -12.83
N SER A 16 -1.74 -16.44 -12.75
CA SER A 16 -0.79 -17.07 -13.66
C SER A 16 -0.63 -18.58 -13.39
N PRO A 17 -0.70 -19.44 -14.41
CA PRO A 17 -0.38 -20.86 -14.26
C PRO A 17 1.11 -21.09 -14.00
N ASP A 18 1.98 -20.20 -14.47
CA ASP A 18 3.44 -20.31 -14.32
C ASP A 18 3.89 -19.85 -12.93
N ALA A 19 4.57 -20.76 -12.20
CA ALA A 19 5.10 -20.49 -10.87
C ALA A 19 6.15 -19.38 -10.85
N ALA A 20 7.02 -19.29 -11.85
CA ALA A 20 8.05 -18.27 -11.93
C ALA A 20 7.44 -16.87 -12.13
N VAL A 21 6.37 -16.77 -12.92
CA VAL A 21 5.61 -15.51 -13.08
C VAL A 21 4.94 -15.10 -11.77
N ARG A 22 4.35 -16.05 -11.04
CA ARG A 22 3.74 -15.74 -9.73
C ARG A 22 4.79 -15.25 -8.72
N GLU A 23 5.95 -15.88 -8.65
CA GLU A 23 7.02 -15.47 -7.74
C GLU A 23 7.60 -14.11 -8.10
N ALA A 24 7.82 -13.84 -9.38
CA ALA A 24 8.26 -12.52 -9.85
C ALA A 24 7.23 -11.44 -9.54
N SER A 25 5.93 -11.74 -9.66
CA SER A 25 4.83 -10.85 -9.32
C SER A 25 4.82 -10.50 -7.82
N VAL A 26 4.96 -11.50 -6.94
CA VAL A 26 5.04 -11.30 -5.49
C VAL A 26 6.26 -10.44 -5.12
N ALA A 27 7.41 -10.69 -5.73
CA ALA A 27 8.62 -9.90 -5.49
C ALA A 27 8.45 -8.42 -5.92
N ALA A 28 7.77 -8.18 -7.03
CA ALA A 28 7.47 -6.83 -7.51
C ALA A 28 6.44 -6.12 -6.60
N GLU A 29 5.42 -6.82 -6.14
CA GLU A 29 4.42 -6.31 -5.18
C GLU A 29 5.08 -5.90 -3.86
N THR A 30 5.95 -6.73 -3.31
CA THR A 30 6.71 -6.42 -2.09
C THR A 30 7.52 -5.13 -2.23
N LYS A 31 8.23 -4.97 -3.35
CA LYS A 31 9.00 -3.74 -3.62
C LYS A 31 8.11 -2.51 -3.75
N TYR A 32 6.96 -2.66 -4.41
CA TYR A 32 6.00 -1.58 -4.58
C TYR A 32 5.40 -1.15 -3.24
N ASP A 33 5.03 -2.09 -2.40
CA ASP A 33 4.46 -1.81 -1.08
C ASP A 33 5.47 -1.13 -0.16
N GLN A 34 6.72 -1.61 -0.13
CA GLN A 34 7.79 -0.95 0.62
C GLN A 34 8.00 0.49 0.16
N PHE A 35 8.07 0.71 -1.14
CA PHE A 35 8.16 2.06 -1.70
C PHE A 35 6.96 2.93 -1.32
N SER A 36 5.75 2.39 -1.42
CA SER A 36 4.51 3.09 -1.06
C SER A 36 4.48 3.49 0.42
N ILE A 37 4.93 2.59 1.31
CA ILE A 37 5.08 2.88 2.75
C ILE A 37 6.08 4.02 2.94
N ASP A 38 7.25 3.94 2.33
CA ASP A 38 8.29 4.97 2.43
C ASP A 38 7.78 6.34 1.94
N GLN A 39 7.08 6.39 0.81
CA GLN A 39 6.49 7.62 0.30
C GLN A 39 5.40 8.19 1.21
N SER A 40 4.55 7.34 1.77
CA SER A 40 3.46 7.75 2.67
C SER A 40 3.96 8.28 4.02
N MET A 41 5.20 8.01 4.36
CA MET A 41 5.86 8.40 5.62
C MET A 41 6.93 9.49 5.43
N ARG A 42 6.89 10.24 4.34
CA ARG A 42 7.80 11.37 4.09
C ARG A 42 7.46 12.56 4.99
N HIS A 43 8.29 12.75 6.01
CA HIS A 43 8.12 13.83 6.97
C HIS A 43 8.41 15.23 6.37
N ASP A 44 9.29 15.32 5.38
CA ASP A 44 9.58 16.54 4.65
C ASP A 44 8.32 17.11 3.97
N ILE A 45 7.54 16.26 3.29
CA ILE A 45 6.27 16.67 2.67
C ILE A 45 5.25 17.08 3.73
N TYR A 46 5.15 16.31 4.83
CA TYR A 46 4.26 16.63 5.93
C TYR A 46 4.56 18.00 6.54
N SER A 47 5.85 18.32 6.77
CA SER A 47 6.26 19.63 7.32
C SER A 47 5.89 20.79 6.40
N VAL A 48 6.03 20.63 5.09
CA VAL A 48 5.61 21.67 4.12
C VAL A 48 4.10 21.89 4.19
N ILE A 49 3.31 20.81 4.21
CA ILE A 49 1.84 20.88 4.26
C ILE A 49 1.37 21.56 5.54
N THR A 50 1.89 21.13 6.70
CA THR A 50 1.52 21.71 7.99
C THR A 50 1.94 23.17 8.11
N SER A 51 3.12 23.54 7.60
CA SER A 51 3.58 24.91 7.56
C SER A 51 2.72 25.79 6.64
N TYR A 52 2.25 25.27 5.54
CA TYR A 52 1.35 25.98 4.64
C TYR A 52 -0.02 26.18 5.29
N ILE A 53 -0.60 25.14 5.88
CA ILE A 53 -1.89 25.23 6.60
C ILE A 53 -1.82 26.24 7.75
N ALA A 54 -0.72 26.29 8.48
CA ALA A 54 -0.54 27.25 9.59
C ALA A 54 -0.46 28.72 9.17
N LYS A 55 -0.08 28.99 7.92
CA LYS A 55 0.09 30.35 7.36
C LYS A 55 -1.09 30.79 6.49
N THR A 56 -1.96 29.89 6.11
CA THR A 56 -3.04 30.15 5.14
C THR A 56 -4.38 30.07 5.85
N ASP A 57 -5.22 31.08 5.62
CA ASP A 57 -6.62 31.00 5.99
C ASP A 57 -7.32 30.04 5.03
N LEU A 58 -7.68 28.84 5.53
CA LEU A 58 -8.31 27.80 4.73
C LEU A 58 -9.72 28.19 4.22
N ASP A 59 -10.36 29.14 4.88
CA ASP A 59 -11.70 29.58 4.49
C ASP A 59 -11.62 30.62 3.34
N SER A 60 -10.43 31.16 3.07
CA SER A 60 -10.14 32.03 1.90
C SER A 60 -9.82 31.24 0.63
N LEU A 61 -9.56 29.94 0.74
CA LEU A 61 -9.27 29.05 -0.39
C LEU A 61 -10.56 28.55 -1.05
N ASP A 62 -10.42 28.10 -2.31
CA ASP A 62 -11.50 27.35 -2.93
C ASP A 62 -11.84 26.09 -2.12
N ALA A 63 -13.12 25.72 -2.10
CA ALA A 63 -13.63 24.62 -1.28
C ALA A 63 -12.94 23.29 -1.58
N GLU A 64 -12.54 23.03 -2.84
CA GLU A 64 -11.82 21.82 -3.23
C GLU A 64 -10.39 21.81 -2.71
N ASP A 65 -9.69 22.94 -2.82
CA ASP A 65 -8.32 23.10 -2.33
C ASP A 65 -8.24 22.98 -0.80
N ALA A 66 -9.14 23.66 -0.09
CA ALA A 66 -9.26 23.54 1.37
C ALA A 66 -9.54 22.09 1.79
N ARG A 67 -10.43 21.40 1.09
CA ARG A 67 -10.73 19.98 1.34
C ARG A 67 -9.53 19.07 1.06
N LEU A 68 -8.80 19.33 -0.03
CA LEU A 68 -7.60 18.58 -0.40
C LEU A 68 -6.54 18.70 0.69
N LEU A 69 -6.21 19.91 1.13
CA LEU A 69 -5.23 20.16 2.19
C LEU A 69 -5.60 19.47 3.50
N ARG A 70 -6.86 19.57 3.92
CA ARG A 70 -7.34 18.87 5.15
C ARG A 70 -7.24 17.35 5.02
N LYS A 71 -7.51 16.79 3.82
CA LYS A 71 -7.36 15.35 3.56
C LYS A 71 -5.90 14.92 3.56
N MET A 72 -5.02 15.70 2.96
CA MET A 72 -3.58 15.40 2.91
C MET A 72 -2.99 15.41 4.33
N GLU A 73 -3.24 16.46 5.12
CA GLU A 73 -2.78 16.54 6.51
C GLU A 73 -3.29 15.35 7.32
N ARG A 74 -4.59 15.05 7.24
CA ARG A 74 -5.18 13.91 7.94
C ARG A 74 -4.57 12.58 7.52
N SER A 75 -4.27 12.40 6.24
CA SER A 75 -3.63 11.18 5.72
C SER A 75 -2.23 11.00 6.30
N PHE A 76 -1.41 12.03 6.28
CA PHE A 76 -0.07 12.00 6.86
C PHE A 76 -0.10 11.81 8.38
N ARG A 77 -1.02 12.45 9.07
CA ARG A 77 -1.21 12.28 10.50
C ARG A 77 -1.61 10.85 10.88
N ARG A 78 -2.49 10.21 10.09
CA ARG A 78 -2.85 8.79 10.25
C ARG A 78 -1.67 7.84 10.01
N ASN A 79 -0.71 8.24 9.21
CA ASN A 79 0.54 7.52 9.00
C ASN A 79 1.57 7.79 10.12
N GLY A 80 1.18 8.48 11.19
CA GLY A 80 2.03 8.69 12.36
C GLY A 80 3.05 9.82 12.23
N LEU A 81 2.96 10.69 11.20
CA LEU A 81 3.97 11.73 10.96
C LEU A 81 3.97 12.86 11.98
N HIS A 82 2.94 12.95 12.82
CA HIS A 82 2.88 13.84 13.96
C HIS A 82 3.63 13.31 15.22
N LEU A 83 4.07 12.06 15.18
CA LEU A 83 4.79 11.42 16.28
C LEU A 83 6.27 11.80 16.29
N SER A 84 6.98 11.48 17.38
CA SER A 84 8.42 11.58 17.46
C SER A 84 9.10 10.67 16.44
N GLU A 85 10.34 11.00 16.08
CA GLU A 85 11.10 10.22 15.08
C GLU A 85 11.23 8.74 15.45
N GLU A 86 11.49 8.45 16.71
CA GLU A 86 11.57 7.09 17.24
C GLU A 86 10.27 6.32 16.99
N LYS A 87 9.12 6.89 17.38
CA LYS A 87 7.81 6.26 17.19
C LYS A 87 7.41 6.16 15.72
N ARG A 88 7.84 7.11 14.87
CA ARG A 88 7.62 7.00 13.42
C ARG A 88 8.37 5.82 12.82
N ASN A 89 9.61 5.59 13.26
CA ASN A 89 10.41 4.47 12.78
C ASN A 89 9.82 3.13 13.25
N GLU A 90 9.39 3.03 14.51
CA GLU A 90 8.68 1.86 15.01
C GLU A 90 7.39 1.59 14.21
N PHE A 91 6.58 2.60 13.99
CA PHE A 91 5.35 2.50 13.21
C PHE A 91 5.60 2.08 11.76
N LYS A 92 6.68 2.59 11.15
CA LYS A 92 7.11 2.21 9.80
C LYS A 92 7.46 0.73 9.71
N GLU A 93 8.22 0.21 10.66
CA GLU A 93 8.59 -1.22 10.70
C GLU A 93 7.35 -2.10 10.92
N LEU A 94 6.42 -1.72 11.79
CA LEU A 94 5.16 -2.43 11.96
C LEU A 94 4.32 -2.47 10.67
N ARG A 95 4.27 -1.37 9.93
CA ARG A 95 3.56 -1.33 8.62
C ARG A 95 4.22 -2.23 7.59
N LYS A 96 5.54 -2.24 7.51
CA LYS A 96 6.27 -3.17 6.62
C LYS A 96 5.97 -4.61 6.98
N ARG A 97 6.04 -4.94 8.26
CA ARG A 97 5.73 -6.28 8.74
C ARG A 97 4.29 -6.69 8.43
N LEU A 98 3.33 -5.80 8.62
CA LEU A 98 1.94 -6.04 8.26
C LEU A 98 1.78 -6.32 6.75
N SER A 99 2.42 -5.52 5.89
CA SER A 99 2.40 -5.73 4.44
C SER A 99 2.97 -7.11 4.06
N GLU A 100 4.11 -7.51 4.62
CA GLU A 100 4.72 -8.82 4.40
C GLU A 100 3.75 -9.97 4.77
N VAL A 101 3.11 -9.89 5.93
CA VAL A 101 2.15 -10.91 6.38
C VAL A 101 0.93 -10.97 5.45
N CYS A 102 0.42 -9.83 4.99
CA CYS A 102 -0.69 -9.77 4.04
C CYS A 102 -0.31 -10.41 2.69
N ILE A 103 0.89 -10.13 2.17
CA ILE A 103 1.39 -10.72 0.92
C ILE A 103 1.54 -12.24 1.08
N GLU A 104 2.12 -12.71 2.18
CA GLU A 104 2.28 -14.13 2.48
C GLU A 104 0.93 -14.85 2.60
N PHE A 105 -0.04 -14.23 3.27
CA PHE A 105 -1.40 -14.75 3.36
C PHE A 105 -2.04 -14.90 1.97
N ASN A 106 -1.97 -13.87 1.13
CA ASN A 106 -2.52 -13.91 -0.22
C ASN A 106 -1.84 -14.97 -1.08
N LYS A 107 -0.52 -15.12 -0.96
CA LYS A 107 0.25 -16.17 -1.65
C LYS A 107 -0.23 -17.57 -1.25
N ASN A 108 -0.45 -17.82 0.03
CA ASN A 108 -0.90 -19.12 0.54
C ASN A 108 -2.35 -19.40 0.12
N TRP A 109 -3.21 -18.37 0.17
CA TRP A 109 -4.59 -18.47 -0.31
C TRP A 109 -4.68 -18.85 -1.80
N ALA A 110 -3.88 -18.22 -2.65
CA ALA A 110 -3.84 -18.51 -4.08
C ALA A 110 -3.36 -19.95 -4.37
N ARG A 111 -2.42 -20.47 -3.59
CA ARG A 111 -1.93 -21.85 -3.71
C ARG A 111 -3.00 -22.88 -3.32
N GLU A 112 -3.71 -22.65 -2.24
CA GLU A 112 -4.78 -23.54 -1.78
C GLU A 112 -5.96 -23.59 -2.76
N SER A 113 -6.36 -22.44 -3.32
CA SER A 113 -7.46 -22.35 -4.29
C SER A 113 -7.17 -23.17 -5.54
N SER A 114 -5.95 -23.11 -6.06
CA SER A 114 -5.58 -23.84 -7.28
C SER A 114 -5.57 -25.36 -7.07
N SER A 115 -5.24 -25.86 -5.88
CA SER A 115 -5.23 -27.29 -5.59
C SER A 115 -6.65 -27.89 -5.45
N LYS A 116 -7.61 -27.14 -4.94
CA LYS A 116 -8.99 -27.59 -4.74
C LYS A 116 -9.79 -27.64 -6.05
N PHE A 117 -9.58 -26.71 -6.95
CA PHE A 117 -10.24 -26.71 -8.27
C PHE A 117 -9.79 -27.86 -9.16
N THR A 118 -8.54 -28.27 -9.07
CA THR A 118 -8.03 -29.43 -9.83
C THR A 118 -8.70 -30.74 -9.38
N ASN A 119 -8.98 -30.90 -8.12
CA ASN A 119 -9.62 -32.10 -7.58
C ASN A 119 -11.12 -32.18 -7.93
N ILE A 120 -11.84 -31.07 -8.07
CA ILE A 120 -13.26 -31.08 -8.43
C ILE A 120 -13.45 -31.45 -9.91
N ALA A 121 -12.54 -31.05 -10.80
CA ALA A 121 -12.62 -31.40 -12.22
C ALA A 121 -12.46 -32.90 -12.49
N PHE A 122 -11.74 -33.64 -11.63
CA PHE A 122 -11.55 -35.07 -11.75
C PHE A 122 -12.74 -35.92 -11.29
N TYR A 123 -13.71 -35.37 -10.54
CA TYR A 123 -14.88 -36.10 -10.08
C TYR A 123 -16.10 -35.99 -11.02
N PHE A 124 -16.00 -35.20 -12.12
CA PHE A 124 -17.09 -34.96 -13.08
C PHE A 124 -16.80 -35.55 -14.49
N ILE A 125 -15.78 -36.38 -14.65
CA ILE A 125 -15.50 -37.18 -15.84
C ILE A 125 -15.58 -38.66 -15.45
#